data_a5fb07e9810122635b51aa51b10dfc67
#
_entry.id   a5fb07e9810122635b51aa51b10dfc67
#
_cell.length_a   1.000
_cell.length_b   1.000
_cell.length_c   1.000
_cell.angle_alpha   90.00
_cell.angle_beta   90.00
_cell.angle_gamma   90.00
#
_symmetry.space_group_name_H-M   'P 1'
#
loop_
_entity.id
_entity.type
_entity.pdbx_description
1 polymer ?
#
loop_
_entity_poly.entity_id
_entity_poly.type
_entity_poly.pdbx_seq_one_letter_code
_entity_poly.pdbx_strand_id
1 'polypeptide(L)'
;DEVESRCGLTETPIGKTPKGEKVPHLPDRPDIEGELWRDEVDLNHLSPHERRKVFDVLSSHRSMWDGRLGHVHSATHRIQLVPGAKPVYAQPYRAGPRARENESSEVQRMLKERVIEPASSEWASPVVLVPKPDGSMRFCVDYRRLNALTIRDSYPLPRMDECIDSLGDAQLFSTLDCNSGYWQIPVEPSDRDKTTFTSHEGTFRYTRMPFGLTNAPATFQRVVNMTLAGLTWKTCLVYLDDIIIFSQTLEEHLHHLDEVLKRLYCAGLSLKLKKCHFVKDNISYLGHVIRPGKLAVAEKNTAVLKDAQPPTTQTELRSFLGLCNVYRRFVPSFASIASPLNALLRKGESPKLEPLNEEQLRAFNTLRAKLLDPPVLALPRREGRYILDTDASQEQIGCCLYQEQPNGEQKPIGYWSRGLTSAERNYSTTEKECLAIVWAILQLRPYLEGQR
;
A
#
# COMPACT_ATOMS: atom_id res chain seq x y z
N ASP A 1 16.98 -19.15 -20.98
CA ASP A 1 18.19 -19.48 -20.19
C ASP A 1 19.20 -18.30 -20.06
N GLU A 2 19.17 -17.30 -20.94
CA GLU A 2 20.08 -16.12 -20.83
C GLU A 2 19.48 -14.93 -20.05
N VAL A 3 18.22 -14.94 -19.72
CA VAL A 3 17.54 -13.85 -18.99
C VAL A 3 17.64 -14.05 -17.48
N GLU A 4 17.78 -15.28 -17.01
CA GLU A 4 17.88 -15.62 -15.57
C GLU A 4 19.24 -15.26 -14.96
N SER A 5 20.31 -15.21 -15.75
CA SER A 5 21.66 -14.93 -15.23
C SER A 5 21.93 -13.46 -14.87
N ARG A 6 21.03 -12.52 -15.25
CA ARG A 6 21.19 -11.08 -15.00
C ARG A 6 20.63 -10.57 -13.68
N CYS A 7 19.80 -11.37 -12.98
CA CYS A 7 19.21 -10.93 -11.70
C CYS A 7 20.04 -11.27 -10.47
N GLY A 8 21.10 -12.07 -10.56
CA GLY A 8 22.00 -12.38 -9.44
C GLY A 8 21.34 -13.10 -8.26
N LEU A 9 20.18 -13.69 -8.46
CA LEU A 9 19.47 -14.48 -7.47
C LEU A 9 19.61 -15.95 -7.86
N THR A 10 20.56 -16.65 -7.26
CA THR A 10 20.58 -18.10 -7.28
C THR A 10 19.36 -18.59 -6.49
N GLU A 11 18.52 -19.41 -7.11
CA GLU A 11 17.44 -20.13 -6.42
C GLU A 11 18.05 -20.98 -5.30
N THR A 12 18.02 -20.46 -4.07
CA THR A 12 18.32 -21.27 -2.88
C THR A 12 17.02 -21.82 -2.35
N PRO A 13 16.89 -23.15 -2.14
CA PRO A 13 15.70 -23.71 -1.53
C PRO A 13 15.43 -23.01 -0.18
N ILE A 14 14.19 -22.67 0.07
CA ILE A 14 13.75 -22.06 1.32
C ILE A 14 14.27 -22.91 2.50
N GLY A 15 15.06 -22.31 3.39
CA GLY A 15 15.65 -22.97 4.56
C GLY A 15 17.13 -23.34 4.48
N LYS A 16 17.83 -22.98 3.39
CA LYS A 16 19.31 -23.15 3.28
C LYS A 16 19.97 -21.87 2.81
N THR A 17 21.15 -21.60 3.35
CA THR A 17 22.03 -20.54 2.84
C THR A 17 22.57 -20.91 1.45
N PRO A 18 23.12 -19.94 0.66
CA PRO A 18 23.75 -20.23 -0.64
C PRO A 18 24.87 -21.28 -0.61
N LYS A 19 25.40 -21.61 0.55
CA LYS A 19 26.41 -22.67 0.76
C LYS A 19 25.84 -23.99 1.25
N GLY A 20 24.52 -24.17 1.29
CA GLY A 20 23.90 -25.40 1.75
C GLY A 20 23.95 -25.63 3.28
N GLU A 21 24.44 -24.66 4.03
CA GLU A 21 24.42 -24.69 5.50
C GLU A 21 22.99 -24.53 6.00
N LYS A 22 22.60 -25.27 7.04
CA LYS A 22 21.33 -25.04 7.71
C LYS A 22 21.27 -23.58 8.17
N VAL A 23 20.17 -22.89 7.90
CA VAL A 23 19.92 -21.56 8.49
C VAL A 23 20.25 -21.67 9.98
N PRO A 24 21.17 -20.83 10.51
CA PRO A 24 21.48 -20.85 11.93
C PRO A 24 20.16 -20.74 12.69
N HIS A 25 19.87 -21.72 13.55
CA HIS A 25 18.80 -21.56 14.53
C HIS A 25 19.02 -20.18 15.17
N LEU A 26 18.02 -19.32 15.07
CA LEU A 26 18.01 -18.11 15.89
C LEU A 26 18.30 -18.58 17.32
N PRO A 27 19.26 -17.99 18.06
CA PRO A 27 19.65 -18.47 19.37
C PRO A 27 18.40 -18.64 20.22
N ASP A 28 18.34 -19.75 20.99
CA ASP A 28 17.24 -20.06 21.89
C ASP A 28 16.82 -18.79 22.64
N ARG A 29 15.61 -18.36 22.38
CA ARG A 29 15.08 -17.09 22.87
C ARG A 29 14.69 -17.30 24.31
N PRO A 30 15.05 -16.38 25.23
CA PRO A 30 14.50 -16.43 26.58
C PRO A 30 12.98 -16.45 26.44
N ASP A 31 12.34 -17.42 27.07
CA ASP A 31 10.89 -17.48 27.17
C ASP A 31 10.38 -16.12 27.64
N ILE A 32 9.54 -15.48 26.80
CA ILE A 32 8.72 -14.39 27.29
C ILE A 32 7.73 -15.09 28.22
N GLU A 33 8.01 -15.01 29.52
CA GLU A 33 7.16 -15.59 30.55
C GLU A 33 5.75 -15.03 30.37
N GLY A 34 4.81 -15.93 30.14
CA GLY A 34 3.40 -15.64 30.21
C GLY A 34 2.67 -15.52 28.87
N GLU A 35 1.41 -15.85 28.89
CA GLU A 35 0.44 -15.76 27.78
C GLU A 35 0.01 -14.30 27.48
N LEU A 36 0.73 -13.30 27.96
CA LEU A 36 0.42 -11.84 27.83
C LEU A 36 0.25 -11.39 26.39
N TRP A 37 0.86 -12.05 25.42
CA TRP A 37 0.68 -11.73 24.01
C TRP A 37 -0.76 -12.03 23.52
N ARG A 38 -1.49 -12.92 24.18
CA ARG A 38 -2.87 -13.25 23.84
C ARG A 38 -3.81 -12.07 24.09
N ASP A 39 -3.49 -11.24 25.09
CA ASP A 39 -4.27 -10.04 25.41
C ASP A 39 -4.12 -8.94 24.33
N GLU A 40 -3.07 -9.04 23.51
CA GLU A 40 -2.86 -8.13 22.39
C GLU A 40 -3.67 -8.50 21.15
N VAL A 41 -4.30 -9.70 21.11
CA VAL A 41 -5.04 -10.24 19.95
C VAL A 41 -6.54 -10.15 20.22
N ASP A 42 -7.24 -9.31 19.46
CA ASP A 42 -8.70 -9.21 19.54
C ASP A 42 -9.38 -10.31 18.71
N LEU A 43 -9.87 -11.35 19.39
CA LEU A 43 -10.66 -12.45 18.85
C LEU A 43 -12.07 -12.52 19.47
N ASN A 44 -12.57 -11.42 20.06
CA ASN A 44 -13.86 -11.43 20.80
C ASN A 44 -15.07 -11.73 19.91
N HIS A 45 -14.94 -11.55 18.60
CA HIS A 45 -15.97 -11.84 17.60
C HIS A 45 -16.10 -13.34 17.29
N LEU A 46 -15.15 -14.20 17.73
CA LEU A 46 -15.18 -15.64 17.51
C LEU A 46 -15.77 -16.39 18.69
N SER A 47 -16.38 -17.54 18.42
CA SER A 47 -16.79 -18.48 19.45
C SER A 47 -15.59 -19.01 20.27
N PRO A 48 -15.77 -19.49 21.51
CA PRO A 48 -14.67 -20.01 22.32
C PRO A 48 -13.91 -21.15 21.65
N HIS A 49 -14.58 -21.97 20.85
CA HIS A 49 -13.97 -23.08 20.12
C HIS A 49 -13.09 -22.58 18.96
N GLU A 50 -13.61 -21.67 18.15
CA GLU A 50 -12.86 -21.06 17.05
C GLU A 50 -11.66 -20.27 17.54
N ARG A 51 -11.84 -19.50 18.63
CA ARG A 51 -10.77 -18.73 19.28
C ARG A 51 -9.61 -19.64 19.70
N ARG A 52 -9.90 -20.81 20.27
CA ARG A 52 -8.88 -21.80 20.66
C ARG A 52 -8.07 -22.24 19.45
N LYS A 53 -8.73 -22.60 18.34
CA LYS A 53 -8.05 -23.02 17.10
C LYS A 53 -7.12 -21.93 16.55
N VAL A 54 -7.56 -20.64 16.58
CA VAL A 54 -6.71 -19.53 16.16
C VAL A 54 -5.51 -19.38 17.08
N PHE A 55 -5.71 -19.42 18.41
CA PHE A 55 -4.60 -19.34 19.36
C PHE A 55 -3.61 -20.49 19.23
N ASP A 56 -4.05 -21.70 18.88
CA ASP A 56 -3.15 -22.85 18.65
C ASP A 56 -2.21 -22.57 17.47
N VAL A 57 -2.72 -22.02 16.36
CA VAL A 57 -1.90 -21.60 15.22
C VAL A 57 -0.96 -20.46 15.62
N LEU A 58 -1.46 -19.41 16.26
CA LEU A 58 -0.62 -18.28 16.66
C LEU A 58 0.46 -18.68 17.66
N SER A 59 0.17 -19.58 18.59
CA SER A 59 1.13 -20.07 19.60
C SER A 59 2.34 -20.76 18.98
N SER A 60 2.14 -21.49 17.88
CA SER A 60 3.24 -22.16 17.16
C SER A 60 4.21 -21.18 16.50
N HIS A 61 3.78 -19.92 16.27
CA HIS A 61 4.56 -18.85 15.65
C HIS A 61 4.92 -17.70 16.61
N ARG A 62 4.78 -17.88 17.93
CA ARG A 62 4.95 -16.82 18.94
C ARG A 62 6.27 -16.06 18.85
N SER A 63 7.31 -16.70 18.34
CA SER A 63 8.62 -16.09 18.14
C SER A 63 8.65 -14.95 17.12
N MET A 64 7.61 -14.80 16.29
CA MET A 64 7.53 -13.75 15.28
C MET A 64 7.19 -12.38 15.86
N TRP A 65 6.65 -12.31 17.08
CA TRP A 65 6.21 -11.08 17.75
C TRP A 65 6.76 -10.90 19.17
N ASP A 66 7.96 -11.39 19.40
CA ASP A 66 8.70 -11.20 20.66
C ASP A 66 9.26 -9.78 20.87
N GLY A 67 8.88 -8.85 20.00
CA GLY A 67 9.30 -7.44 20.03
C GLY A 67 10.65 -7.15 19.38
N ARG A 68 11.40 -8.17 18.97
CA ARG A 68 12.67 -7.99 18.26
C ARG A 68 12.47 -7.65 16.79
N LEU A 69 13.42 -6.89 16.27
CA LEU A 69 13.48 -6.62 14.83
C LEU A 69 13.90 -7.90 14.09
N GLY A 70 13.15 -8.26 13.05
CA GLY A 70 13.50 -9.37 12.17
C GLY A 70 14.82 -9.13 11.39
N HIS A 71 15.32 -10.17 10.75
CA HIS A 71 16.47 -10.09 9.87
C HIS A 71 16.27 -10.96 8.63
N VAL A 72 16.05 -10.31 7.52
CA VAL A 72 15.99 -10.99 6.23
C VAL A 72 17.40 -11.40 5.80
N HIS A 73 17.61 -12.69 5.57
CA HIS A 73 18.91 -13.23 5.18
C HIS A 73 19.06 -13.39 3.67
N SER A 74 17.95 -13.48 2.96
CA SER A 74 17.91 -13.83 1.52
C SER A 74 18.16 -12.64 0.58
N ALA A 75 18.15 -11.41 1.09
CA ALA A 75 18.26 -10.22 0.27
C ALA A 75 18.92 -9.05 1.02
N THR A 76 19.59 -8.17 0.26
CA THR A 76 20.11 -6.89 0.73
C THR A 76 19.54 -5.76 -0.13
N HIS A 77 19.39 -4.58 0.48
CA HIS A 77 19.03 -3.39 -0.28
C HIS A 77 20.26 -2.74 -0.91
N ARG A 78 20.22 -2.55 -2.22
CA ARG A 78 21.28 -1.89 -2.99
C ARG A 78 20.88 -0.51 -3.46
N ILE A 79 21.82 0.43 -3.44
CA ILE A 79 21.64 1.81 -3.90
C ILE A 79 22.51 2.02 -5.13
N GLN A 80 21.96 1.75 -6.30
CA GLN A 80 22.64 1.96 -7.57
C GLN A 80 22.51 3.42 -8.00
N LEU A 81 23.64 4.07 -8.29
CA LEU A 81 23.68 5.46 -8.71
C LEU A 81 23.88 5.59 -10.21
N VAL A 82 23.43 6.71 -10.77
CA VAL A 82 23.74 7.06 -12.17
C VAL A 82 25.25 7.19 -12.37
N PRO A 83 25.78 6.83 -13.55
CA PRO A 83 27.23 6.94 -13.82
C PRO A 83 27.74 8.35 -13.55
N GLY A 84 28.89 8.46 -12.88
CA GLY A 84 29.51 9.74 -12.54
C GLY A 84 28.86 10.50 -11.39
N ALA A 85 27.91 9.90 -10.68
CA ALA A 85 27.33 10.50 -9.48
C ALA A 85 28.41 10.81 -8.43
N LYS A 86 28.38 12.04 -7.90
CA LYS A 86 29.25 12.47 -6.81
C LYS A 86 28.49 12.44 -5.48
N PRO A 87 29.19 12.23 -4.36
CA PRO A 87 28.60 12.32 -3.03
C PRO A 87 27.86 13.65 -2.85
N VAL A 88 26.70 13.57 -2.19
CA VAL A 88 25.88 14.75 -1.87
C VAL A 88 25.92 15.00 -0.36
N TYR A 89 26.14 16.26 -0.03
CA TYR A 89 26.15 16.75 1.33
C TYR A 89 25.07 17.83 1.50
N ALA A 90 24.34 17.75 2.60
CA ALA A 90 23.43 18.79 3.04
C ALA A 90 23.62 19.08 4.52
N GLN A 91 23.63 20.36 4.89
CA GLN A 91 23.72 20.76 6.30
C GLN A 91 22.45 20.36 7.07
N PRO A 92 22.59 19.99 8.35
CA PRO A 92 21.46 19.73 9.23
C PRO A 92 20.55 20.94 9.34
N TYR A 93 19.24 20.68 9.42
CA TYR A 93 18.27 21.75 9.71
C TYR A 93 18.38 22.23 11.17
N ARG A 94 18.14 23.53 11.39
CA ARG A 94 18.08 24.06 12.77
C ARG A 94 16.90 23.43 13.51
N ALA A 95 17.18 22.84 14.65
CA ALA A 95 16.19 22.22 15.52
C ALA A 95 16.17 22.91 16.88
N GLY A 96 14.96 23.15 17.43
CA GLY A 96 14.79 23.64 18.80
C GLY A 96 15.09 22.55 19.86
N PRO A 97 15.19 22.91 21.15
CA PRO A 97 15.57 21.97 22.22
C PRO A 97 14.73 20.70 22.23
N ARG A 98 13.40 20.79 22.23
CA ARG A 98 12.47 19.66 22.23
C ARG A 98 12.63 18.74 21.02
N ALA A 99 12.91 19.32 19.85
CA ALA A 99 13.15 18.53 18.65
C ALA A 99 14.47 17.76 18.74
N ARG A 100 15.51 18.36 19.35
CA ARG A 100 16.80 17.69 19.61
C ARG A 100 16.67 16.53 20.57
N GLU A 101 15.89 16.67 21.65
CA GLU A 101 15.60 15.58 22.58
C GLU A 101 14.93 14.39 21.90
N ASN A 102 13.92 14.65 21.05
CA ASN A 102 13.26 13.61 20.28
C ASN A 102 14.24 12.94 19.28
N GLU A 103 15.06 13.72 18.60
CA GLU A 103 16.10 13.23 17.69
C GLU A 103 17.10 12.33 18.44
N SER A 104 17.61 12.79 19.58
CA SER A 104 18.54 12.04 20.42
C SER A 104 17.95 10.71 20.87
N SER A 105 16.73 10.73 21.39
CA SER A 105 16.02 9.54 21.85
C SER A 105 15.89 8.49 20.73
N GLU A 106 15.59 8.93 19.51
CA GLU A 106 15.43 8.04 18.37
C GLU A 106 16.79 7.51 17.87
N VAL A 107 17.84 8.34 17.84
CA VAL A 107 19.21 7.91 17.50
C VAL A 107 19.69 6.85 18.48
N GLN A 108 19.52 7.05 19.80
CA GLN A 108 19.89 6.07 20.80
C GLN A 108 19.13 4.74 20.66
N ARG A 109 17.83 4.82 20.34
CA ARG A 109 17.02 3.62 20.04
C ARG A 109 17.57 2.85 18.87
N MET A 110 17.82 3.55 17.74
CA MET A 110 18.36 2.94 16.52
C MET A 110 19.75 2.33 16.71
N LEU A 111 20.61 2.95 17.52
CA LEU A 111 21.93 2.40 17.90
C LEU A 111 21.76 1.11 18.71
N LYS A 112 20.87 1.11 19.72
CA LYS A 112 20.58 -0.08 20.54
C LYS A 112 20.04 -1.23 19.70
N GLU A 113 19.18 -0.95 18.74
CA GLU A 113 18.63 -1.93 17.80
C GLU A 113 19.59 -2.31 16.67
N ARG A 114 20.78 -1.70 16.61
CA ARG A 114 21.79 -1.88 15.58
C ARG A 114 21.24 -1.61 14.15
N VAL A 115 20.32 -0.68 14.06
CA VAL A 115 19.77 -0.20 12.78
C VAL A 115 20.70 0.80 12.12
N ILE A 116 21.45 1.56 12.95
CA ILE A 116 22.47 2.51 12.52
C ILE A 116 23.79 2.22 13.23
N GLU A 117 24.87 2.76 12.68
CA GLU A 117 26.21 2.77 13.25
C GLU A 117 26.88 4.14 13.05
N PRO A 118 27.82 4.57 13.92
CA PRO A 118 28.62 5.76 13.68
C PRO A 118 29.36 5.68 12.34
N ALA A 119 29.48 6.80 11.61
CA ALA A 119 30.08 6.82 10.30
C ALA A 119 30.93 8.07 10.06
N SER A 120 31.91 7.92 9.16
CA SER A 120 32.61 9.01 8.50
C SER A 120 32.47 8.80 7.01
N SER A 121 31.79 9.73 6.32
CA SER A 121 31.43 9.57 4.91
C SER A 121 31.38 10.91 4.21
N GLU A 122 31.63 10.90 2.91
CA GLU A 122 31.43 12.06 2.03
C GLU A 122 29.92 12.34 1.77
N TRP A 123 29.07 11.40 2.11
CA TRP A 123 27.61 11.52 1.99
C TRP A 123 27.05 12.03 3.30
N ALA A 124 26.10 12.98 3.24
CA ALA A 124 25.32 13.38 4.40
C ALA A 124 23.95 13.92 4.01
N SER A 125 22.92 13.35 4.56
CA SER A 125 21.52 13.80 4.45
C SER A 125 21.05 14.40 5.77
N PRO A 126 20.20 15.46 5.75
CA PRO A 126 19.70 16.07 6.98
C PRO A 126 18.53 15.27 7.56
N VAL A 127 18.37 15.37 8.88
CA VAL A 127 17.21 14.81 9.59
C VAL A 127 16.04 15.80 9.56
N VAL A 128 14.83 15.27 9.38
CA VAL A 128 13.56 16.00 9.45
C VAL A 128 12.63 15.28 10.44
N LEU A 129 12.15 16.01 11.43
CA LEU A 129 11.15 15.49 12.37
C LEU A 129 9.75 15.91 11.90
N VAL A 130 8.89 14.95 11.64
CA VAL A 130 7.51 15.17 11.17
C VAL A 130 6.52 14.83 12.29
N PRO A 131 5.64 15.77 12.73
CA PRO A 131 4.66 15.48 13.74
C PRO A 131 3.65 14.44 13.27
N LYS A 132 3.32 13.49 14.14
CA LYS A 132 2.24 12.52 13.92
C LYS A 132 0.93 13.04 14.55
N PRO A 133 -0.23 12.48 14.14
CA PRO A 133 -1.52 12.84 14.73
C PRO A 133 -1.62 12.60 16.24
N ASP A 134 -0.86 11.66 16.79
CA ASP A 134 -0.76 11.35 18.23
C ASP A 134 0.16 12.31 19.01
N GLY A 135 0.70 13.34 18.36
CA GLY A 135 1.62 14.31 18.95
C GLY A 135 3.07 13.82 19.07
N SER A 136 3.36 12.57 18.76
CA SER A 136 4.74 12.07 18.68
C SER A 136 5.42 12.54 17.38
N MET A 137 6.76 12.46 17.33
CA MET A 137 7.53 12.86 16.15
C MET A 137 7.97 11.62 15.38
N ARG A 138 7.91 11.70 14.05
CA ARG A 138 8.52 10.70 13.16
C ARG A 138 9.89 11.19 12.75
N PHE A 139 10.90 10.40 13.01
CA PHE A 139 12.26 10.63 12.54
C PHE A 139 12.35 10.25 11.06
N CYS A 140 12.69 11.18 10.21
CA CYS A 140 12.86 10.99 8.78
C CYS A 140 14.21 11.55 8.35
N VAL A 141 14.85 10.90 7.39
CA VAL A 141 16.05 11.43 6.73
C VAL A 141 15.67 11.92 5.34
N ASP A 142 16.09 13.13 4.99
CA ASP A 142 15.77 13.73 3.70
C ASP A 142 16.70 13.20 2.61
N TYR A 143 16.33 12.09 2.01
CA TYR A 143 17.08 11.47 0.91
C TYR A 143 16.74 12.02 -0.48
N ARG A 144 16.01 13.13 -0.62
CA ARG A 144 15.62 13.66 -1.95
C ARG A 144 16.81 13.85 -2.89
N ARG A 145 17.94 14.34 -2.39
CA ARG A 145 19.18 14.52 -3.18
C ARG A 145 19.80 13.18 -3.59
N LEU A 146 19.88 12.20 -2.70
CA LEU A 146 20.34 10.84 -3.00
C LEU A 146 19.39 10.16 -3.99
N ASN A 147 18.07 10.28 -3.76
CA ASN A 147 17.06 9.70 -4.63
C ASN A 147 17.09 10.23 -6.07
N ALA A 148 17.48 11.51 -6.24
CA ALA A 148 17.67 12.11 -7.58
C ALA A 148 18.84 11.50 -8.35
N LEU A 149 19.83 10.95 -7.66
CA LEU A 149 20.97 10.26 -8.25
C LEU A 149 20.79 8.74 -8.34
N THR A 150 19.75 8.20 -7.72
CA THR A 150 19.50 6.74 -7.65
C THR A 150 18.78 6.27 -8.91
N ILE A 151 19.30 5.20 -9.53
CA ILE A 151 18.62 4.51 -10.63
C ILE A 151 17.37 3.86 -10.06
N ARG A 152 16.21 4.19 -10.62
CA ARG A 152 14.93 3.65 -10.17
C ARG A 152 14.79 2.17 -10.51
N ASP A 153 14.36 1.40 -9.54
CA ASP A 153 13.97 0.01 -9.71
C ASP A 153 12.61 -0.07 -10.43
N SER A 154 12.53 -0.88 -11.45
CA SER A 154 11.31 -1.10 -12.25
C SER A 154 10.44 -2.24 -11.71
N TYR A 155 10.70 -2.75 -10.49
CA TYR A 155 9.89 -3.82 -9.93
C TYR A 155 8.41 -3.42 -9.86
N PRO A 156 7.50 -4.18 -10.49
CA PRO A 156 6.10 -3.81 -10.56
C PRO A 156 5.43 -3.94 -9.19
N LEU A 157 4.81 -2.85 -8.75
CA LEU A 157 3.84 -2.92 -7.66
C LEU A 157 2.49 -3.43 -8.20
N PRO A 158 1.79 -4.29 -7.47
CA PRO A 158 0.47 -4.72 -7.88
C PRO A 158 -0.49 -3.51 -7.95
N ARG A 159 -1.49 -3.58 -8.82
CA ARG A 159 -2.50 -2.53 -8.88
C ARG A 159 -3.48 -2.69 -7.72
N MET A 160 -3.85 -1.57 -7.09
CA MET A 160 -4.76 -1.59 -5.94
C MET A 160 -6.14 -2.15 -6.29
N ASP A 161 -6.66 -1.82 -7.49
CA ASP A 161 -7.93 -2.33 -7.99
C ASP A 161 -7.90 -3.85 -8.17
N GLU A 162 -6.83 -4.41 -8.75
CA GLU A 162 -6.65 -5.86 -8.89
C GLU A 162 -6.57 -6.58 -7.53
N CYS A 163 -5.85 -5.98 -6.56
CA CYS A 163 -5.78 -6.54 -5.20
C CYS A 163 -7.17 -6.57 -4.53
N ILE A 164 -7.95 -5.50 -4.65
CA ILE A 164 -9.29 -5.42 -4.07
C ILE A 164 -10.22 -6.43 -4.76
N ASP A 165 -10.19 -6.50 -6.08
CA ASP A 165 -11.08 -7.36 -6.87
C ASP A 165 -10.83 -8.84 -6.63
N SER A 166 -9.59 -9.24 -6.33
CA SER A 166 -9.26 -10.63 -6.02
C SER A 166 -9.85 -11.16 -4.70
N LEU A 167 -10.42 -10.28 -3.86
CA LEU A 167 -11.03 -10.63 -2.59
C LEU A 167 -12.54 -10.96 -2.68
N GLY A 168 -13.11 -11.00 -3.90
CA GLY A 168 -14.56 -11.07 -4.11
C GLY A 168 -15.28 -12.24 -3.47
N ASP A 169 -14.68 -13.42 -3.48
CA ASP A 169 -15.27 -14.64 -2.90
C ASP A 169 -14.89 -14.89 -1.43
N ALA A 170 -14.01 -14.05 -0.85
CA ALA A 170 -13.54 -14.24 0.51
C ALA A 170 -14.61 -13.89 1.55
N GLN A 171 -14.64 -14.68 2.64
CA GLN A 171 -15.53 -14.50 3.79
C GLN A 171 -14.75 -14.07 5.04
N LEU A 172 -13.50 -14.49 5.16
CA LEU A 172 -12.63 -14.24 6.30
C LEU A 172 -11.32 -13.62 5.86
N PHE A 173 -10.83 -12.70 6.67
CA PHE A 173 -9.62 -11.93 6.38
C PHE A 173 -8.71 -11.86 7.60
N SER A 174 -7.40 -11.92 7.39
CA SER A 174 -6.40 -11.51 8.38
C SER A 174 -5.44 -10.51 7.76
N THR A 175 -5.08 -9.48 8.52
CA THR A 175 -4.07 -8.49 8.09
C THR A 175 -2.86 -8.59 8.98
N LEU A 176 -1.67 -8.61 8.37
CA LEU A 176 -0.40 -8.69 9.07
C LEU A 176 0.40 -7.42 8.82
N ASP A 177 0.97 -6.84 9.89
CA ASP A 177 1.85 -5.65 9.86
C ASP A 177 3.26 -6.08 10.28
N CYS A 178 4.25 -5.83 9.42
CA CYS A 178 5.64 -6.15 9.74
C CYS A 178 6.23 -5.14 10.74
N ASN A 179 6.95 -5.64 11.75
CA ASN A 179 7.57 -4.79 12.76
C ASN A 179 8.70 -3.94 12.14
N SER A 180 8.41 -2.68 11.81
CA SER A 180 9.34 -1.78 11.10
C SER A 180 9.92 -2.45 9.84
N GLY A 181 9.04 -2.94 8.95
CA GLY A 181 9.35 -3.86 7.86
C GLY A 181 10.63 -3.55 7.07
N TYR A 182 10.87 -2.28 6.72
CA TYR A 182 12.07 -1.89 5.97
C TYR A 182 13.36 -2.13 6.76
N TRP A 183 13.38 -1.90 8.07
CA TRP A 183 14.56 -2.15 8.91
C TRP A 183 14.91 -3.63 9.05
N GLN A 184 14.03 -4.53 8.64
CA GLN A 184 14.33 -5.96 8.67
C GLN A 184 15.23 -6.41 7.50
N ILE A 185 15.38 -5.57 6.46
CA ILE A 185 16.24 -5.82 5.31
C ILE A 185 17.58 -5.11 5.52
N PRO A 186 18.74 -5.82 5.46
CA PRO A 186 20.03 -5.18 5.55
C PRO A 186 20.36 -4.34 4.32
N VAL A 187 21.11 -3.25 4.52
CA VAL A 187 21.72 -2.49 3.42
C VAL A 187 23.03 -3.17 3.01
N GLU A 188 23.24 -3.30 1.69
CA GLU A 188 24.50 -3.80 1.15
C GLU A 188 25.69 -3.03 1.76
N PRO A 189 26.71 -3.70 2.32
CA PRO A 189 27.82 -3.03 3.00
C PRO A 189 28.48 -1.92 2.19
N SER A 190 28.65 -2.11 0.87
CA SER A 190 29.22 -1.11 -0.05
C SER A 190 28.33 0.13 -0.26
N ASP A 191 27.05 0.06 0.11
CA ASP A 191 26.08 1.11 -0.10
C ASP A 191 25.69 1.87 1.19
N ARG A 192 26.14 1.39 2.36
CA ARG A 192 25.81 1.98 3.66
C ARG A 192 26.21 3.45 3.76
N ASP A 193 27.38 3.81 3.26
CA ASP A 193 27.87 5.21 3.29
C ASP A 193 26.91 6.18 2.61
N LYS A 194 26.22 5.75 1.56
CA LYS A 194 25.22 6.57 0.85
C LYS A 194 24.02 6.94 1.73
N THR A 195 23.74 6.10 2.76
CA THR A 195 22.63 6.32 3.71
C THR A 195 23.00 7.24 4.87
N THR A 196 24.21 7.77 4.88
CA THR A 196 24.73 8.60 5.98
C THR A 196 23.86 9.83 6.19
N PHE A 197 23.56 10.11 7.46
CA PHE A 197 22.85 11.31 7.89
C PHE A 197 23.58 11.99 9.04
N THR A 198 23.34 13.28 9.19
CA THR A 198 23.95 14.08 10.25
C THR A 198 22.88 14.53 11.24
N SER A 199 23.09 14.22 12.50
CA SER A 199 22.33 14.67 13.66
C SER A 199 23.18 15.62 14.51
N HIS A 200 22.60 16.21 15.56
CA HIS A 200 23.35 16.98 16.53
C HIS A 200 24.28 16.13 17.43
N GLU A 201 24.08 14.80 17.48
CA GLU A 201 24.96 13.85 18.21
C GLU A 201 26.11 13.33 17.36
N GLY A 202 26.12 13.61 16.05
CA GLY A 202 27.16 13.15 15.15
C GLY A 202 26.62 12.65 13.82
N THR A 203 27.46 11.87 13.16
CA THR A 203 27.17 11.32 11.83
C THR A 203 27.00 9.82 11.93
N PHE A 204 25.93 9.31 11.35
CA PHE A 204 25.54 7.90 11.40
C PHE A 204 25.15 7.41 10.01
N ARG A 205 25.31 6.11 9.76
CA ARG A 205 24.82 5.44 8.57
C ARG A 205 23.93 4.26 8.93
N TYR A 206 23.04 3.90 8.04
CA TYR A 206 22.15 2.76 8.22
C TYR A 206 22.84 1.44 7.87
N THR A 207 22.69 0.46 8.73
CA THR A 207 23.00 -0.95 8.47
C THR A 207 21.80 -1.69 7.90
N ARG A 208 20.60 -1.15 8.13
CA ARG A 208 19.27 -1.64 7.71
C ARG A 208 18.62 -0.65 6.77
N MET A 209 17.77 -1.12 5.87
CA MET A 209 17.12 -0.28 4.87
C MET A 209 16.24 0.80 5.52
N PRO A 210 16.58 2.10 5.38
CA PRO A 210 15.80 3.18 5.99
C PRO A 210 14.56 3.50 5.17
N PHE A 211 13.60 4.15 5.83
CA PHE A 211 12.49 4.82 5.15
C PHE A 211 13.00 6.00 4.33
N GLY A 212 12.29 6.34 3.25
CA GLY A 212 12.58 7.51 2.41
C GLY A 212 13.51 7.25 1.21
N LEU A 213 14.12 6.08 1.09
CA LEU A 213 14.85 5.69 -0.14
C LEU A 213 13.86 5.34 -1.25
N THR A 214 14.15 5.80 -2.48
CA THR A 214 13.23 5.65 -3.63
C THR A 214 12.92 4.20 -3.98
N ASN A 215 13.88 3.28 -3.80
CA ASN A 215 13.73 1.86 -4.15
C ASN A 215 13.40 0.96 -2.95
N ALA A 216 13.25 1.50 -1.73
CA ALA A 216 12.91 0.72 -0.55
C ALA A 216 11.57 -0.02 -0.69
N PRO A 217 10.49 0.62 -1.19
CA PRO A 217 9.22 -0.07 -1.44
C PRO A 217 9.35 -1.25 -2.41
N ALA A 218 10.09 -1.07 -3.51
CA ALA A 218 10.31 -2.11 -4.52
C ALA A 218 11.12 -3.29 -3.96
N THR A 219 12.16 -3.01 -3.17
CA THR A 219 12.96 -4.04 -2.49
C THR A 219 12.11 -4.85 -1.51
N PHE A 220 11.31 -4.17 -0.66
CA PHE A 220 10.47 -4.84 0.31
C PHE A 220 9.40 -5.70 -0.37
N GLN A 221 8.69 -5.16 -1.36
CA GLN A 221 7.69 -5.89 -2.14
C GLN A 221 8.29 -7.15 -2.78
N ARG A 222 9.48 -7.05 -3.36
CA ARG A 222 10.20 -8.18 -3.97
C ARG A 222 10.50 -9.26 -2.93
N VAL A 223 11.05 -8.87 -1.77
CA VAL A 223 11.38 -9.81 -0.68
C VAL A 223 10.16 -10.56 -0.22
N VAL A 224 9.04 -9.86 0.05
CA VAL A 224 7.83 -10.51 0.53
C VAL A 224 7.17 -11.37 -0.57
N ASN A 225 7.15 -10.90 -1.82
CA ASN A 225 6.65 -11.69 -2.95
C ASN A 225 7.44 -12.98 -3.16
N MET A 226 8.78 -12.94 -3.02
CA MET A 226 9.62 -14.13 -3.11
C MET A 226 9.37 -15.09 -1.94
N THR A 227 9.23 -14.55 -0.73
CA THR A 227 8.92 -15.33 0.48
C THR A 227 7.58 -16.05 0.36
N LEU A 228 6.57 -15.39 -0.19
CA LEU A 228 5.21 -15.90 -0.34
C LEU A 228 4.92 -16.44 -1.77
N ALA A 229 5.97 -16.77 -2.53
CA ALA A 229 5.82 -17.29 -3.89
C ALA A 229 4.91 -18.52 -3.92
N GLY A 230 3.95 -18.55 -4.86
CA GLY A 230 2.94 -19.60 -5.01
C GLY A 230 1.72 -19.46 -4.09
N LEU A 231 1.77 -18.61 -3.07
CA LEU A 231 0.63 -18.27 -2.19
C LEU A 231 -0.04 -16.96 -2.62
N THR A 232 0.73 -15.99 -3.13
CA THR A 232 0.20 -14.71 -3.60
C THR A 232 -0.88 -14.90 -4.67
N TRP A 233 -1.95 -14.10 -4.59
CA TRP A 233 -3.16 -14.15 -5.42
C TRP A 233 -4.07 -15.37 -5.22
N LYS A 234 -3.67 -16.34 -4.38
CA LYS A 234 -4.48 -17.53 -4.06
C LYS A 234 -4.97 -17.51 -2.63
N THR A 235 -4.07 -17.26 -1.70
CA THR A 235 -4.31 -17.32 -0.25
C THR A 235 -3.98 -16.02 0.46
N CYS A 236 -3.11 -15.22 -0.13
CA CYS A 236 -2.70 -13.93 0.40
C CYS A 236 -2.43 -12.90 -0.70
N LEU A 237 -2.46 -11.62 -0.32
CA LEU A 237 -2.03 -10.49 -1.12
C LEU A 237 -0.98 -9.71 -0.36
N VAL A 238 -0.07 -9.11 -1.11
CA VAL A 238 0.98 -8.25 -0.59
C VAL A 238 0.96 -6.94 -1.34
N TYR A 239 0.78 -5.85 -0.61
CA TYR A 239 0.89 -4.50 -1.14
C TYR A 239 1.76 -3.67 -0.22
N LEU A 240 3.04 -3.50 -0.60
CA LEU A 240 4.05 -2.87 0.24
C LEU A 240 4.12 -3.54 1.63
N ASP A 241 3.83 -2.78 2.69
CA ASP A 241 3.92 -3.24 4.09
C ASP A 241 2.67 -4.03 4.53
N ASP A 242 1.58 -4.02 3.73
CA ASP A 242 0.31 -4.67 4.06
C ASP A 242 0.25 -6.08 3.46
N ILE A 243 0.14 -7.09 4.32
CA ILE A 243 -0.10 -8.48 3.93
C ILE A 243 -1.51 -8.86 4.36
N ILE A 244 -2.32 -9.34 3.41
CA ILE A 244 -3.68 -9.83 3.67
C ILE A 244 -3.75 -11.31 3.37
N ILE A 245 -4.31 -12.08 4.29
CA ILE A 245 -4.70 -13.48 4.12
C ILE A 245 -6.21 -13.52 3.99
N PHE A 246 -6.73 -14.30 3.05
CA PHE A 246 -8.16 -14.41 2.79
C PHE A 246 -8.56 -15.84 2.48
N SER A 247 -9.80 -16.20 2.83
CA SER A 247 -10.33 -17.56 2.68
C SER A 247 -11.85 -17.56 2.71
N GLN A 248 -12.46 -18.66 2.29
CA GLN A 248 -13.93 -18.84 2.32
C GLN A 248 -14.41 -19.45 3.64
N THR A 249 -13.62 -20.34 4.25
CA THR A 249 -13.96 -21.02 5.50
C THR A 249 -12.91 -20.82 6.57
N LEU A 250 -13.28 -21.04 7.84
CA LEU A 250 -12.33 -20.90 8.95
C LEU A 250 -11.20 -21.96 8.86
N GLU A 251 -11.50 -23.18 8.47
CA GLU A 251 -10.50 -24.24 8.38
C GLU A 251 -9.45 -23.94 7.31
N GLU A 252 -9.91 -23.50 6.15
CA GLU A 252 -9.03 -23.02 5.09
C GLU A 252 -8.20 -21.80 5.57
N HIS A 253 -8.83 -20.87 6.30
CA HIS A 253 -8.16 -19.68 6.81
C HIS A 253 -7.03 -20.00 7.79
N LEU A 254 -7.26 -20.94 8.71
CA LEU A 254 -6.24 -21.39 9.66
C LEU A 254 -5.05 -22.03 8.95
N HIS A 255 -5.30 -22.82 7.91
CA HIS A 255 -4.24 -23.41 7.08
C HIS A 255 -3.44 -22.33 6.33
N HIS A 256 -4.12 -21.38 5.70
CA HIS A 256 -3.48 -20.25 5.00
C HIS A 256 -2.66 -19.40 5.96
N LEU A 257 -3.18 -19.12 7.15
CA LEU A 257 -2.51 -18.35 8.20
C LEU A 257 -1.23 -19.04 8.65
N ASP A 258 -1.29 -20.34 8.96
CA ASP A 258 -0.13 -21.13 9.37
C ASP A 258 0.98 -21.13 8.31
N GLU A 259 0.61 -21.40 7.05
CA GLU A 259 1.58 -21.44 5.95
C GLU A 259 2.24 -20.09 5.67
N VAL A 260 1.46 -19.00 5.71
CA VAL A 260 2.00 -17.64 5.53
C VAL A 260 2.93 -17.26 6.68
N LEU A 261 2.53 -17.50 7.93
CA LEU A 261 3.35 -17.22 9.11
C LEU A 261 4.65 -18.02 9.08
N LYS A 262 4.58 -19.31 8.74
CA LYS A 262 5.75 -20.17 8.60
C LYS A 262 6.75 -19.64 7.58
N ARG A 263 6.28 -19.20 6.40
CA ARG A 263 7.17 -18.66 5.36
C ARG A 263 7.80 -17.35 5.75
N LEU A 264 7.02 -16.44 6.36
CA LEU A 264 7.54 -15.18 6.88
C LEU A 264 8.61 -15.42 7.96
N TYR A 265 8.36 -16.38 8.86
CA TYR A 265 9.32 -16.78 9.89
C TYR A 265 10.62 -17.32 9.28
N CYS A 266 10.53 -18.25 8.32
CA CYS A 266 11.70 -18.81 7.63
C CYS A 266 12.51 -17.74 6.87
N ALA A 267 11.87 -16.67 6.39
CA ALA A 267 12.55 -15.55 5.76
C ALA A 267 13.20 -14.57 6.77
N GLY A 268 13.00 -14.79 8.07
CA GLY A 268 13.51 -13.91 9.14
C GLY A 268 12.68 -12.66 9.37
N LEU A 269 11.43 -12.62 8.91
CA LEU A 269 10.52 -11.51 9.14
C LEU A 269 9.82 -11.64 10.50
N SER A 270 9.67 -10.50 11.20
CA SER A 270 8.92 -10.37 12.45
C SER A 270 7.71 -9.46 12.26
N LEU A 271 6.66 -9.71 13.04
CA LEU A 271 5.39 -9.00 12.96
C LEU A 271 5.16 -8.13 14.20
N LYS A 272 4.36 -7.09 14.05
CA LYS A 272 3.87 -6.26 15.14
C LYS A 272 2.46 -6.67 15.53
N LEU A 273 2.34 -7.61 16.46
CA LEU A 273 1.09 -8.27 16.82
C LEU A 273 -0.07 -7.30 17.10
N LYS A 274 0.17 -6.22 17.84
CA LYS A 274 -0.82 -5.15 18.15
C LYS A 274 -1.47 -4.51 16.91
N LYS A 275 -0.85 -4.65 15.75
CA LYS A 275 -1.35 -4.10 14.50
C LYS A 275 -1.88 -5.17 13.55
N CYS A 276 -1.76 -6.44 13.93
CA CYS A 276 -2.32 -7.53 13.18
C CYS A 276 -3.78 -7.75 13.56
N HIS A 277 -4.60 -8.11 12.58
CA HIS A 277 -5.99 -8.48 12.80
C HIS A 277 -6.21 -9.87 12.24
N PHE A 278 -6.88 -10.73 12.99
CA PHE A 278 -7.03 -12.13 12.62
C PHE A 278 -8.51 -12.50 12.48
N VAL A 279 -8.80 -13.29 11.44
CA VAL A 279 -10.10 -13.95 11.18
C VAL A 279 -11.27 -12.97 11.28
N LYS A 280 -11.13 -11.79 10.69
CA LYS A 280 -12.19 -10.77 10.65
C LYS A 280 -13.10 -11.00 9.44
N ASP A 281 -14.39 -10.69 9.59
CA ASP A 281 -15.36 -10.62 8.49
C ASP A 281 -15.35 -9.27 7.75
N ASN A 282 -14.61 -8.32 8.27
CA ASN A 282 -14.41 -7.01 7.65
C ASN A 282 -13.01 -6.49 7.91
N ILE A 283 -12.43 -5.83 6.91
CA ILE A 283 -11.11 -5.20 7.00
C ILE A 283 -11.10 -3.82 6.36
N SER A 284 -10.18 -2.97 6.83
CA SER A 284 -9.79 -1.74 6.14
C SER A 284 -8.52 -2.01 5.35
N TYR A 285 -8.59 -1.94 4.03
CA TYR A 285 -7.48 -2.22 3.12
C TYR A 285 -7.41 -1.20 1.99
N LEU A 286 -6.23 -0.64 1.75
CA LEU A 286 -5.96 0.35 0.70
C LEU A 286 -7.00 1.49 0.64
N GLY A 287 -7.45 1.93 1.82
CA GLY A 287 -8.42 3.02 1.92
C GLY A 287 -9.88 2.61 1.75
N HIS A 288 -10.17 1.33 1.60
CA HIS A 288 -11.51 0.78 1.46
C HIS A 288 -11.89 -0.07 2.67
N VAL A 289 -13.18 -0.25 2.90
CA VAL A 289 -13.72 -1.27 3.81
C VAL A 289 -14.22 -2.43 2.97
N ILE A 290 -13.64 -3.58 3.21
CA ILE A 290 -13.96 -4.82 2.52
C ILE A 290 -14.73 -5.72 3.47
N ARG A 291 -15.86 -6.22 3.01
CA ARG A 291 -16.72 -7.22 3.65
C ARG A 291 -17.01 -8.31 2.63
N PRO A 292 -17.51 -9.48 3.05
CA PRO A 292 -17.91 -10.54 2.12
C PRO A 292 -18.76 -10.02 0.95
N GLY A 293 -18.20 -10.07 -0.25
CA GLY A 293 -18.84 -9.61 -1.49
C GLY A 293 -19.14 -8.11 -1.59
N LYS A 294 -18.65 -7.26 -0.68
CA LYS A 294 -18.98 -5.83 -0.64
C LYS A 294 -17.74 -4.97 -0.49
N LEU A 295 -17.73 -3.86 -1.22
CA LEU A 295 -16.70 -2.83 -1.19
C LEU A 295 -17.32 -1.48 -0.81
N ALA A 296 -16.78 -0.83 0.20
CA ALA A 296 -17.18 0.50 0.63
C ALA A 296 -15.96 1.41 0.83
N VAL A 297 -16.20 2.71 0.83
CA VAL A 297 -15.16 3.71 1.14
C VAL A 297 -14.93 3.73 2.66
N ALA A 298 -13.67 3.82 3.10
CA ALA A 298 -13.37 3.95 4.52
C ALA A 298 -13.71 5.36 5.02
N GLU A 299 -14.60 5.48 6.00
CA GLU A 299 -15.06 6.76 6.55
C GLU A 299 -13.94 7.69 6.98
N LYS A 300 -12.86 7.15 7.57
CA LYS A 300 -11.68 7.93 7.96
C LYS A 300 -11.05 8.71 6.81
N ASN A 301 -11.17 8.22 5.58
CA ASN A 301 -10.58 8.85 4.40
C ASN A 301 -11.50 9.89 3.78
N THR A 302 -12.80 9.78 3.99
CA THR A 302 -13.79 10.77 3.53
C THR A 302 -14.13 11.80 4.61
N ALA A 303 -13.76 11.55 5.87
CA ALA A 303 -13.99 12.49 6.98
C ALA A 303 -13.43 13.90 6.69
N VAL A 304 -12.27 13.98 6.02
CA VAL A 304 -11.67 15.26 5.60
C VAL A 304 -12.59 16.07 4.69
N LEU A 305 -13.48 15.40 3.94
CA LEU A 305 -14.44 16.06 3.05
C LEU A 305 -15.58 16.75 3.79
N LYS A 306 -15.87 16.38 5.06
CA LYS A 306 -16.93 17.00 5.84
C LYS A 306 -16.72 18.49 6.00
N ASP A 307 -15.47 18.88 6.30
CA ASP A 307 -15.09 20.27 6.58
C ASP A 307 -14.34 20.92 5.41
N ALA A 308 -14.25 20.22 4.27
CA ALA A 308 -13.54 20.74 3.10
C ALA A 308 -14.18 22.01 2.58
N GLN A 309 -13.38 23.07 2.48
CA GLN A 309 -13.75 24.35 1.88
C GLN A 309 -13.40 24.35 0.39
N PRO A 310 -14.08 25.18 -0.42
CA PRO A 310 -13.70 25.38 -1.82
C PRO A 310 -12.23 25.75 -1.94
N PRO A 311 -11.46 25.13 -2.84
CA PRO A 311 -10.04 25.37 -2.98
C PRO A 311 -9.75 26.79 -3.50
N THR A 312 -8.72 27.42 -2.94
CA THR A 312 -8.24 28.75 -3.31
C THR A 312 -6.93 28.71 -4.11
N THR A 313 -6.32 27.54 -4.18
CA THR A 313 -5.07 27.30 -4.92
C THR A 313 -5.17 26.04 -5.77
N GLN A 314 -4.39 26.00 -6.86
CA GLN A 314 -4.28 24.79 -7.68
C GLN A 314 -3.76 23.57 -6.89
N THR A 315 -2.94 23.81 -5.86
CA THR A 315 -2.42 22.72 -5.01
C THR A 315 -3.54 22.08 -4.19
N GLU A 316 -4.40 22.91 -3.58
CA GLU A 316 -5.58 22.44 -2.85
C GLU A 316 -6.55 21.71 -3.78
N LEU A 317 -6.79 22.26 -4.97
CA LEU A 317 -7.65 21.65 -5.97
C LEU A 317 -7.09 20.29 -6.44
N ARG A 318 -5.79 20.19 -6.70
CA ARG A 318 -5.15 18.90 -7.04
C ARG A 318 -5.27 17.87 -5.91
N SER A 319 -5.13 18.31 -4.67
CA SER A 319 -5.29 17.46 -3.49
C SER A 319 -6.72 16.92 -3.38
N PHE A 320 -7.71 17.79 -3.53
CA PHE A 320 -9.14 17.43 -3.52
C PHE A 320 -9.48 16.46 -4.66
N LEU A 321 -9.13 16.80 -5.90
CA LEU A 321 -9.39 15.92 -7.06
C LEU A 321 -8.59 14.63 -7.00
N GLY A 322 -7.39 14.64 -6.42
CA GLY A 322 -6.61 13.44 -6.15
C GLY A 322 -7.34 12.47 -5.25
N LEU A 323 -7.91 12.95 -4.13
CA LEU A 323 -8.74 12.15 -3.24
C LEU A 323 -9.99 11.62 -3.95
N CYS A 324 -10.70 12.50 -4.66
CA CYS A 324 -11.90 12.10 -5.42
C CYS A 324 -11.58 11.02 -6.47
N ASN A 325 -10.42 11.12 -7.13
CA ASN A 325 -10.02 10.19 -8.18
C ASN A 325 -9.69 8.78 -7.65
N VAL A 326 -9.21 8.64 -6.40
CA VAL A 326 -9.02 7.34 -5.75
C VAL A 326 -10.35 6.58 -5.64
N TYR A 327 -11.44 7.30 -5.38
CA TYR A 327 -12.78 6.72 -5.18
C TYR A 327 -13.71 6.93 -6.38
N ARG A 328 -13.17 7.27 -7.56
CA ARG A 328 -13.98 7.54 -8.76
C ARG A 328 -14.90 6.38 -9.17
N ARG A 329 -14.52 5.14 -8.85
CA ARG A 329 -15.30 3.92 -9.10
C ARG A 329 -16.66 3.92 -8.40
N PHE A 330 -16.81 4.72 -7.33
CA PHE A 330 -18.06 4.87 -6.57
C PHE A 330 -18.96 5.99 -7.09
N VAL A 331 -18.49 6.80 -8.04
CA VAL A 331 -19.18 8.00 -8.49
C VAL A 331 -19.63 7.85 -9.93
N PRO A 332 -20.95 7.68 -10.18
CA PRO A 332 -21.49 7.72 -11.53
C PRO A 332 -21.16 9.05 -12.22
N SER A 333 -20.81 9.00 -13.50
CA SER A 333 -20.50 10.18 -14.33
C SER A 333 -19.41 11.10 -13.75
N PHE A 334 -18.42 10.51 -13.04
CA PHE A 334 -17.33 11.25 -12.41
C PHE A 334 -16.67 12.27 -13.35
N ALA A 335 -16.41 11.89 -14.61
CA ALA A 335 -15.72 12.74 -15.57
C ALA A 335 -16.48 14.04 -15.87
N SER A 336 -17.80 13.97 -16.02
CA SER A 336 -18.66 15.15 -16.23
C SER A 336 -18.63 16.07 -15.02
N ILE A 337 -18.87 15.50 -13.83
CA ILE A 337 -18.93 16.27 -12.58
C ILE A 337 -17.59 16.98 -12.32
N ALA A 338 -16.46 16.28 -12.56
CA ALA A 338 -15.12 16.84 -12.32
C ALA A 338 -14.63 17.77 -13.43
N SER A 339 -15.27 17.82 -14.61
CA SER A 339 -14.81 18.59 -15.78
C SER A 339 -14.59 20.08 -15.49
N PRO A 340 -15.53 20.82 -14.87
CA PRO A 340 -15.34 22.26 -14.59
C PRO A 340 -14.15 22.53 -13.65
N LEU A 341 -13.86 21.61 -12.72
CA LEU A 341 -12.73 21.72 -11.80
C LEU A 341 -11.41 21.36 -12.48
N ASN A 342 -11.39 20.35 -13.33
CA ASN A 342 -10.21 19.97 -14.09
C ASN A 342 -9.77 21.08 -15.08
N ALA A 343 -10.70 21.89 -15.57
CA ALA A 343 -10.39 23.01 -16.45
C ALA A 343 -9.45 24.02 -15.76
N LEU A 344 -9.57 24.22 -14.45
CA LEU A 344 -8.73 25.12 -13.64
C LEU A 344 -7.29 24.62 -13.45
N LEU A 345 -6.99 23.38 -13.83
CA LEU A 345 -5.65 22.78 -13.73
C LEU A 345 -4.90 22.73 -15.06
N ARG A 346 -5.46 23.31 -16.14
CA ARG A 346 -4.80 23.34 -17.45
C ARG A 346 -3.54 24.21 -17.42
N LYS A 347 -2.62 23.94 -18.36
CA LYS A 347 -1.40 24.74 -18.53
C LYS A 347 -1.77 26.19 -18.86
N GLY A 348 -1.13 27.14 -18.17
CA GLY A 348 -1.36 28.57 -18.35
C GLY A 348 -2.30 29.19 -17.33
N GLU A 349 -3.01 28.40 -16.53
CA GLU A 349 -3.84 28.90 -15.44
C GLU A 349 -3.01 29.36 -14.24
N SER A 350 -3.50 30.38 -13.51
CA SER A 350 -2.84 30.93 -12.33
C SER A 350 -2.72 29.92 -11.20
N PRO A 351 -1.59 29.84 -10.47
CA PRO A 351 -1.45 29.01 -9.27
C PRO A 351 -2.45 29.35 -8.16
N LYS A 352 -2.86 30.62 -8.08
CA LYS A 352 -3.93 31.11 -7.20
C LYS A 352 -5.23 31.10 -7.99
N LEU A 353 -6.25 30.47 -7.45
CA LEU A 353 -7.57 30.43 -8.08
C LEU A 353 -8.41 31.66 -7.71
N GLU A 354 -9.14 32.17 -8.66
CA GLU A 354 -10.27 33.05 -8.39
C GLU A 354 -11.37 32.26 -7.65
N PRO A 355 -12.28 32.92 -6.90
CA PRO A 355 -13.41 32.25 -6.30
C PRO A 355 -14.16 31.41 -7.33
N LEU A 356 -14.49 30.16 -6.95
CA LEU A 356 -15.18 29.23 -7.85
C LEU A 356 -16.51 29.82 -8.31
N ASN A 357 -16.77 29.78 -9.61
CA ASN A 357 -18.07 30.17 -10.17
C ASN A 357 -19.14 29.13 -9.77
N GLU A 358 -20.43 29.40 -10.09
CA GLU A 358 -21.54 28.53 -9.70
C GLU A 358 -21.41 27.10 -10.21
N GLU A 359 -20.92 26.90 -11.43
CA GLU A 359 -20.74 25.58 -12.03
C GLU A 359 -19.62 24.80 -11.33
N GLN A 360 -18.49 25.44 -11.08
CA GLN A 360 -17.34 24.88 -10.37
C GLN A 360 -17.70 24.56 -8.92
N LEU A 361 -18.45 25.46 -8.25
CA LEU A 361 -18.90 25.23 -6.87
C LEU A 361 -19.92 24.08 -6.80
N ARG A 362 -20.80 23.97 -7.77
CA ARG A 362 -21.72 22.81 -7.91
C ARG A 362 -20.93 21.53 -8.08
N ALA A 363 -19.93 21.50 -8.97
CA ALA A 363 -19.07 20.35 -9.19
C ALA A 363 -18.34 19.92 -7.91
N PHE A 364 -17.74 20.86 -7.18
CA PHE A 364 -17.10 20.62 -5.90
C PHE A 364 -18.07 20.02 -4.87
N ASN A 365 -19.22 20.64 -4.66
CA ASN A 365 -20.21 20.16 -3.70
C ASN A 365 -20.81 18.81 -4.09
N THR A 366 -21.01 18.54 -5.37
CA THR A 366 -21.54 17.27 -5.86
C THR A 366 -20.55 16.13 -5.62
N LEU A 367 -19.26 16.31 -5.95
CA LEU A 367 -18.23 15.30 -5.67
C LEU A 367 -18.12 15.06 -4.16
N ARG A 368 -18.10 16.13 -3.36
CA ARG A 368 -18.07 16.03 -1.90
C ARG A 368 -19.24 15.22 -1.35
N ALA A 369 -20.47 15.52 -1.77
CA ALA A 369 -21.67 14.83 -1.32
C ALA A 369 -21.65 13.34 -1.71
N LYS A 370 -21.33 13.02 -2.96
CA LYS A 370 -21.26 11.63 -3.45
C LYS A 370 -20.20 10.79 -2.75
N LEU A 371 -19.12 11.39 -2.26
CA LEU A 371 -18.07 10.68 -1.52
C LEU A 371 -18.31 10.62 -0.01
N LEU A 372 -19.17 11.48 0.53
CA LEU A 372 -19.63 11.40 1.92
C LEU A 372 -20.71 10.32 2.11
N ASP A 373 -21.49 10.06 1.06
CA ASP A 373 -22.51 9.01 1.03
C ASP A 373 -22.36 8.15 -0.25
N PRO A 374 -21.25 7.39 -0.37
CA PRO A 374 -21.00 6.60 -1.55
C PRO A 374 -21.84 5.32 -1.56
N PRO A 375 -22.22 4.81 -2.75
CA PRO A 375 -22.88 3.53 -2.85
C PRO A 375 -21.95 2.40 -2.36
N VAL A 376 -22.53 1.34 -1.82
CA VAL A 376 -21.81 0.10 -1.56
C VAL A 376 -21.73 -0.67 -2.89
N LEU A 377 -20.51 -0.94 -3.35
CA LEU A 377 -20.27 -1.73 -4.55
C LEU A 377 -20.18 -3.22 -4.21
N ALA A 378 -20.46 -4.08 -5.20
CA ALA A 378 -20.12 -5.49 -5.10
C ALA A 378 -18.65 -5.70 -5.47
N LEU A 379 -18.01 -6.68 -4.84
CA LEU A 379 -16.74 -7.21 -5.32
C LEU A 379 -17.01 -8.23 -6.43
N PRO A 380 -16.18 -8.25 -7.49
CA PRO A 380 -16.33 -9.23 -8.56
C PRO A 380 -16.12 -10.65 -8.03
N ARG A 381 -16.99 -11.55 -8.44
CA ARG A 381 -16.95 -12.97 -8.10
C ARG A 381 -16.53 -13.79 -9.31
N ARG A 382 -15.97 -14.98 -9.07
CA ARG A 382 -15.59 -15.91 -10.15
C ARG A 382 -16.80 -16.40 -10.95
N GLU A 383 -17.95 -16.52 -10.29
CA GLU A 383 -19.20 -16.96 -10.88
C GLU A 383 -20.21 -15.82 -10.88
N GLY A 384 -21.07 -15.77 -11.91
CA GLY A 384 -22.10 -14.76 -12.08
C GLY A 384 -21.96 -14.02 -13.41
N ARG A 385 -23.09 -13.75 -14.04
CA ARG A 385 -23.16 -13.05 -15.33
C ARG A 385 -22.82 -11.57 -15.13
N TYR A 386 -21.95 -11.02 -15.96
CA TYR A 386 -21.73 -9.57 -16.05
C TYR A 386 -22.76 -8.91 -16.97
N ILE A 387 -23.20 -7.73 -16.58
CA ILE A 387 -24.11 -6.88 -17.35
C ILE A 387 -23.45 -5.51 -17.46
N LEU A 388 -23.29 -5.03 -18.68
CA LEU A 388 -22.63 -3.78 -18.99
C LEU A 388 -23.63 -2.78 -19.52
N ASP A 389 -23.89 -1.71 -18.74
CA ASP A 389 -24.66 -0.55 -19.19
C ASP A 389 -23.69 0.54 -19.66
N THR A 390 -23.96 1.08 -20.84
CA THR A 390 -23.17 2.17 -21.43
C THR A 390 -24.03 3.37 -21.71
N ASP A 391 -23.47 4.56 -21.60
CA ASP A 391 -24.14 5.83 -21.84
C ASP A 391 -23.20 6.83 -22.50
N ALA A 392 -23.71 7.66 -23.39
CA ALA A 392 -22.99 8.71 -24.06
C ALA A 392 -23.74 10.05 -24.00
N SER A 393 -23.02 11.11 -23.68
CA SER A 393 -23.50 12.47 -23.71
C SER A 393 -22.74 13.31 -24.74
N GLN A 394 -23.04 14.63 -24.81
CA GLN A 394 -22.33 15.54 -25.70
C GLN A 394 -20.83 15.67 -25.37
N GLU A 395 -20.44 15.48 -24.10
CA GLU A 395 -19.09 15.75 -23.63
C GLU A 395 -18.37 14.55 -23.03
N GLN A 396 -19.07 13.45 -22.74
CA GLN A 396 -18.49 12.28 -22.08
C GLN A 396 -19.14 10.98 -22.53
N ILE A 397 -18.42 9.89 -22.27
CA ILE A 397 -18.92 8.52 -22.27
C ILE A 397 -18.72 7.91 -20.91
N GLY A 398 -19.61 7.00 -20.56
CA GLY A 398 -19.58 6.30 -19.29
C GLY A 398 -20.14 4.90 -19.37
N CYS A 399 -19.86 4.10 -18.36
CA CYS A 399 -20.47 2.78 -18.19
C CYS A 399 -20.58 2.41 -16.70
N CYS A 400 -21.48 1.49 -16.44
CA CYS A 400 -21.60 0.76 -15.20
C CYS A 400 -21.51 -0.73 -15.47
N LEU A 401 -20.67 -1.43 -14.71
CA LEU A 401 -20.57 -2.88 -14.74
C LEU A 401 -21.34 -3.44 -13.54
N TYR A 402 -22.31 -4.29 -13.79
CA TYR A 402 -23.03 -5.05 -12.80
C TYR A 402 -22.63 -6.52 -12.86
N GLN A 403 -22.81 -7.21 -11.75
CA GLN A 403 -22.73 -8.67 -11.71
C GLN A 403 -23.96 -9.24 -11.01
N GLU A 404 -24.54 -10.27 -11.63
CA GLU A 404 -25.65 -11.02 -11.07
C GLU A 404 -25.17 -11.83 -9.86
N GLN A 405 -25.85 -11.64 -8.73
CA GLN A 405 -25.56 -12.32 -7.48
C GLN A 405 -26.31 -13.66 -7.41
N PRO A 406 -25.95 -14.59 -6.51
CA PRO A 406 -26.62 -15.87 -6.36
C PRO A 406 -28.13 -15.80 -6.08
N ASN A 407 -28.61 -14.67 -5.54
CA ASN A 407 -30.01 -14.39 -5.30
C ASN A 407 -30.74 -13.75 -6.50
N GLY A 408 -30.08 -13.64 -7.66
CA GLY A 408 -30.60 -13.01 -8.86
C GLY A 408 -30.55 -11.47 -8.88
N GLU A 409 -30.07 -10.81 -7.81
CA GLU A 409 -29.91 -9.36 -7.79
C GLU A 409 -28.71 -8.93 -8.65
N GLN A 410 -28.87 -7.85 -9.40
CA GLN A 410 -27.78 -7.21 -10.11
C GLN A 410 -27.17 -6.14 -9.22
N LYS A 411 -25.87 -6.28 -8.89
CA LYS A 411 -25.15 -5.30 -8.06
C LYS A 411 -24.04 -4.63 -8.85
N PRO A 412 -23.87 -3.31 -8.70
CA PRO A 412 -22.80 -2.58 -9.39
C PRO A 412 -21.44 -2.99 -8.84
N ILE A 413 -20.53 -3.33 -9.74
CA ILE A 413 -19.11 -3.52 -9.48
C ILE A 413 -18.40 -2.17 -9.46
N GLY A 414 -18.83 -1.24 -10.31
CA GLY A 414 -18.29 0.09 -10.35
C GLY A 414 -18.80 0.91 -11.53
N TYR A 415 -18.43 2.18 -11.50
CA TYR A 415 -18.74 3.18 -12.51
C TYR A 415 -17.44 3.68 -13.17
N TRP A 416 -17.45 3.81 -14.49
CA TRP A 416 -16.33 4.36 -15.24
C TRP A 416 -16.83 5.44 -16.19
N SER A 417 -16.04 6.50 -16.35
CA SER A 417 -16.38 7.59 -17.28
C SER A 417 -15.13 8.31 -17.76
N ARG A 418 -15.18 8.86 -18.96
CA ARG A 418 -14.17 9.81 -19.47
C ARG A 418 -14.80 10.90 -20.31
N GLY A 419 -14.14 12.04 -20.36
CA GLY A 419 -14.47 13.08 -21.33
C GLY A 419 -14.18 12.66 -22.77
N LEU A 420 -14.96 13.17 -23.70
CA LEU A 420 -14.70 13.05 -25.13
C LEU A 420 -13.55 13.99 -25.55
N THR A 421 -12.71 13.52 -26.45
CA THR A 421 -11.70 14.36 -27.12
C THR A 421 -12.38 15.37 -28.04
N SER A 422 -11.64 16.41 -28.49
CA SER A 422 -12.18 17.42 -29.41
C SER A 422 -12.73 16.81 -30.72
N ALA A 423 -12.08 15.77 -31.22
CA ALA A 423 -12.55 15.04 -32.40
C ALA A 423 -13.84 14.24 -32.13
N GLU A 424 -13.88 13.50 -31.02
CA GLU A 424 -15.02 12.66 -30.63
C GLU A 424 -16.29 13.48 -30.30
N ARG A 425 -16.14 14.73 -29.88
CA ARG A 425 -17.28 15.64 -29.62
C ARG A 425 -18.08 15.93 -30.89
N ASN A 426 -17.44 15.87 -32.05
CA ASN A 426 -18.08 16.08 -33.36
C ASN A 426 -18.80 14.83 -33.90
N TYR A 427 -18.70 13.69 -33.22
CA TYR A 427 -19.40 12.48 -33.61
C TYR A 427 -20.93 12.67 -33.45
N SER A 428 -21.69 12.00 -34.27
CA SER A 428 -23.13 11.88 -34.13
C SER A 428 -23.50 11.14 -32.82
N THR A 429 -24.72 11.23 -32.39
CA THR A 429 -25.20 10.54 -31.19
C THR A 429 -24.96 9.04 -31.30
N THR A 430 -25.29 8.43 -32.44
CA THR A 430 -25.09 7.00 -32.67
C THR A 430 -23.60 6.60 -32.61
N GLU A 431 -22.72 7.41 -33.19
CA GLU A 431 -21.28 7.16 -33.12
C GLU A 431 -20.74 7.28 -31.69
N LYS A 432 -21.25 8.22 -30.89
CA LYS A 432 -20.89 8.35 -29.46
C LYS A 432 -21.36 7.15 -28.65
N GLU A 433 -22.58 6.65 -28.89
CA GLU A 433 -23.08 5.43 -28.24
C GLU A 433 -22.22 4.21 -28.61
N CYS A 434 -21.88 4.03 -29.90
CA CYS A 434 -20.98 2.98 -30.33
C CYS A 434 -19.60 3.12 -29.69
N LEU A 435 -19.07 4.35 -29.62
CA LEU A 435 -17.78 4.63 -28.97
C LEU A 435 -17.82 4.27 -27.48
N ALA A 436 -18.93 4.55 -26.78
CA ALA A 436 -19.11 4.19 -25.37
C ALA A 436 -19.03 2.67 -25.17
N ILE A 437 -19.70 1.90 -26.05
CA ILE A 437 -19.66 0.42 -26.01
C ILE A 437 -18.22 -0.09 -26.21
N VAL A 438 -17.56 0.35 -27.29
CA VAL A 438 -16.20 -0.08 -27.62
C VAL A 438 -15.23 0.28 -26.51
N TRP A 439 -15.30 1.52 -26.02
CA TRP A 439 -14.44 1.97 -24.92
C TRP A 439 -14.69 1.18 -23.63
N ALA A 440 -15.95 0.94 -23.27
CA ALA A 440 -16.31 0.20 -22.06
C ALA A 440 -15.79 -1.24 -22.13
N ILE A 441 -15.93 -1.93 -23.26
CA ILE A 441 -15.42 -3.30 -23.45
C ILE A 441 -13.89 -3.31 -23.28
N LEU A 442 -13.18 -2.37 -23.89
CA LEU A 442 -11.71 -2.28 -23.79
C LEU A 442 -11.26 -1.95 -22.35
N GLN A 443 -11.95 -1.00 -21.69
CA GLN A 443 -11.66 -0.59 -20.32
C GLN A 443 -11.89 -1.72 -19.31
N LEU A 444 -12.95 -2.53 -19.54
CA LEU A 444 -13.41 -3.58 -18.64
C LEU A 444 -12.98 -4.98 -19.11
N ARG A 445 -12.07 -5.05 -20.07
CA ARG A 445 -11.53 -6.30 -20.60
C ARG A 445 -11.11 -7.30 -19.50
N PRO A 446 -10.45 -6.88 -18.39
CA PRO A 446 -10.05 -7.80 -17.31
C PRO A 446 -11.23 -8.54 -16.65
N TYR A 447 -12.44 -7.95 -16.68
CA TYR A 447 -13.65 -8.59 -16.14
C TYR A 447 -14.41 -9.41 -17.19
N LEU A 448 -14.39 -8.99 -18.43
CA LEU A 448 -15.23 -9.52 -19.50
C LEU A 448 -14.55 -10.64 -20.30
N GLU A 449 -13.21 -10.64 -20.37
CA GLU A 449 -12.46 -11.63 -21.15
C GLU A 449 -12.59 -13.02 -20.52
N GLY A 450 -12.97 -14.00 -21.33
CA GLY A 450 -13.17 -15.38 -20.89
C GLY A 450 -14.50 -15.65 -20.16
N GLN A 451 -15.37 -14.67 -20.04
CA GLN A 451 -16.73 -14.83 -19.51
C GLN A 451 -17.69 -15.18 -20.66
N ARG A 452 -18.75 -15.94 -20.33
CA ARG A 452 -19.80 -16.31 -21.28
C ARG A 452 -20.92 -15.28 -21.27
#